data_552401f244f073611da807e2389c78ce
#
_entry.id   552401f244f073611da807e2389c78ce
#
_cell.length_a   1.000
_cell.length_b   1.000
_cell.length_c   1.000
_cell.angle_alpha   90.00
_cell.angle_beta   90.00
_cell.angle_gamma   90.00
#
_symmetry.space_group_name_H-M   'P 1'
#
loop_
_entity.id
_entity.type
_entity.pdbx_description
1 polymer ?
#
loop_
_entity_poly.entity_id
_entity_poly.type
_entity_poly.pdbx_seq_one_letter_code
_entity_poly.pdbx_strand_id
1 'polypeptide(L)'
;MAAGLAAVLLNGPVGVAVAALPEPITVAKITPSSGQVVGVGMPVTVTFTRPVADRDFAEHTLAFSSTKAPEGKFSWLDDDTMQFTPSTYWPAHSAIKVSIGGVKQTFETGAATLGVASISAHTFTVSIDGQVVKTMPASMGKPKHPTPIGSFTALEKQNPVVMDSRTIGIPLNDPEGYKLTVYWATRVTWGGVYVHAAPWSVAQQGSSNVSHGCINLSTDNAQWYYNQVNVGDPIVVKA
;
A
#
# COMPACT_ATOMS: atom_id res chain seq x y z
N MET A 1 5.82 87.56 8.54
CA MET A 1 4.81 86.58 8.03
C MET A 1 5.43 85.22 8.11
N ALA A 2 5.01 84.43 9.11
CA ALA A 2 5.47 83.08 9.33
C ALA A 2 4.25 82.15 9.10
N ALA A 3 4.34 81.30 8.10
CA ALA A 3 3.29 80.30 7.82
C ALA A 3 3.65 79.02 8.57
N GLY A 4 2.79 78.62 9.53
CA GLY A 4 2.89 77.35 10.24
C GLY A 4 2.27 76.20 9.42
N LEU A 5 3.05 75.17 9.15
CA LEU A 5 2.56 73.90 8.61
C LEU A 5 2.05 73.03 9.78
N ALA A 6 0.76 72.77 9.81
CA ALA A 6 0.20 71.78 10.72
C ALA A 6 0.28 70.39 10.11
N ALA A 7 1.03 69.45 10.69
CA ALA A 7 1.05 68.06 10.32
C ALA A 7 -0.13 67.32 10.96
N VAL A 8 -1.03 66.82 10.16
CA VAL A 8 -2.13 65.92 10.58
C VAL A 8 -1.60 64.50 10.64
N LEU A 9 -1.41 63.98 11.83
CA LEU A 9 -1.14 62.53 12.05
C LEU A 9 -2.45 61.76 11.93
N LEU A 10 -2.60 61.05 10.83
CA LEU A 10 -3.69 60.08 10.63
C LEU A 10 -3.33 58.77 11.40
N ASN A 11 -3.84 58.62 12.60
CA ASN A 11 -3.85 57.32 13.30
C ASN A 11 -4.99 56.50 12.73
N GLY A 12 -4.67 55.68 11.71
CA GLY A 12 -5.57 54.61 11.24
C GLY A 12 -5.64 53.46 12.30
N PRO A 13 -6.77 52.79 12.50
CA PRO A 13 -6.84 51.66 13.38
C PRO A 13 -5.93 50.53 12.90
N VAL A 14 -4.98 50.11 13.76
CA VAL A 14 -4.16 48.93 13.53
C VAL A 14 -5.11 47.74 13.74
N GLY A 15 -5.62 47.19 12.63
CA GLY A 15 -6.41 45.96 12.66
C GLY A 15 -5.50 44.80 13.10
N VAL A 16 -5.73 44.29 14.30
CA VAL A 16 -5.10 43.04 14.75
C VAL A 16 -5.74 41.93 13.95
N ALA A 17 -5.00 41.33 13.02
CA ALA A 17 -5.44 40.12 12.36
C ALA A 17 -5.52 39.02 13.43
N VAL A 18 -6.73 38.67 13.83
CA VAL A 18 -6.96 37.47 14.64
C VAL A 18 -6.74 36.28 13.71
N ALA A 19 -5.70 35.51 13.97
CA ALA A 19 -5.49 34.25 13.28
C ALA A 19 -6.74 33.37 13.49
N ALA A 20 -7.38 32.98 12.39
CA ALA A 20 -8.51 32.06 12.48
C ALA A 20 -8.01 30.76 13.13
N LEU A 21 -8.77 30.26 14.09
CA LEU A 21 -8.50 28.93 14.66
C LEU A 21 -8.54 27.89 13.54
N PRO A 22 -7.63 26.91 13.53
CA PRO A 22 -7.67 25.86 12.53
C PRO A 22 -9.03 25.16 12.57
N GLU A 23 -9.63 24.97 11.39
CA GLU A 23 -10.91 24.27 11.31
C GLU A 23 -10.77 22.83 11.80
N PRO A 24 -11.72 22.34 12.60
CA PRO A 24 -11.64 20.98 13.13
C PRO A 24 -11.66 19.96 11.98
N ILE A 25 -10.67 19.07 11.95
CA ILE A 25 -10.65 17.95 11.03
C ILE A 25 -11.72 16.93 11.45
N THR A 26 -12.54 16.50 10.48
CA THR A 26 -13.59 15.49 10.70
C THR A 26 -13.30 14.27 9.86
N VAL A 27 -13.13 13.12 10.52
CA VAL A 27 -12.77 11.86 9.90
C VAL A 27 -14.03 11.16 9.37
N ALA A 28 -14.02 10.79 8.09
CA ALA A 28 -15.06 9.99 7.44
C ALA A 28 -14.76 8.49 7.56
N LYS A 29 -13.48 8.11 7.40
CA LYS A 29 -13.06 6.70 7.39
C LYS A 29 -11.59 6.56 7.80
N ILE A 30 -11.28 5.45 8.48
CA ILE A 30 -9.91 4.99 8.70
C ILE A 30 -9.80 3.56 8.16
N THR A 31 -8.74 3.28 7.41
CA THR A 31 -8.39 1.94 6.91
C THR A 31 -7.01 1.59 7.46
N PRO A 32 -6.80 0.41 8.04
CA PRO A 32 -7.72 -0.73 8.19
C PRO A 32 -8.91 -0.46 9.10
N SER A 33 -10.03 -1.17 8.87
CA SER A 33 -11.24 -1.03 9.69
C SER A 33 -11.05 -1.64 11.08
N SER A 34 -11.90 -1.24 12.04
CA SER A 34 -11.87 -1.80 13.39
C SER A 34 -12.05 -3.32 13.39
N GLY A 35 -11.18 -4.03 14.11
CA GLY A 35 -11.16 -5.50 14.19
C GLY A 35 -10.63 -6.22 12.94
N GLN A 36 -10.23 -5.49 11.91
CA GLN A 36 -9.64 -6.10 10.72
C GLN A 36 -8.25 -6.64 11.01
N VAL A 37 -7.97 -7.88 10.60
CA VAL A 37 -6.62 -8.47 10.62
C VAL A 37 -5.93 -8.17 9.29
N VAL A 38 -4.74 -7.59 9.35
CA VAL A 38 -3.96 -7.18 8.18
C VAL A 38 -2.52 -7.64 8.27
N GLY A 39 -1.78 -7.53 7.16
CA GLY A 39 -0.35 -7.79 7.12
C GLY A 39 0.47 -6.72 7.84
N VAL A 40 1.69 -7.09 8.23
CA VAL A 40 2.58 -6.24 9.04
C VAL A 40 3.09 -4.99 8.32
N GLY A 41 3.00 -4.91 7.01
CA GLY A 41 3.37 -3.73 6.21
C GLY A 41 2.17 -2.85 5.82
N MET A 42 0.98 -3.08 6.39
CA MET A 42 -0.25 -2.37 6.01
C MET A 42 -0.15 -0.86 6.28
N PRO A 43 -0.32 0.01 5.27
CA PRO A 43 -0.43 1.44 5.51
C PRO A 43 -1.77 1.78 6.20
N VAL A 44 -1.78 2.89 6.95
CA VAL A 44 -3.00 3.45 7.54
C VAL A 44 -3.46 4.62 6.69
N THR A 45 -4.69 4.54 6.17
CA THR A 45 -5.30 5.60 5.37
C THR A 45 -6.43 6.25 6.15
N VAL A 46 -6.46 7.57 6.16
CA VAL A 46 -7.51 8.39 6.79
C VAL A 46 -8.17 9.23 5.70
N THR A 47 -9.47 9.03 5.51
CA THR A 47 -10.28 9.89 4.64
C THR A 47 -11.07 10.86 5.51
N PHE A 48 -10.97 12.14 5.21
CA PHE A 48 -11.70 13.22 5.89
C PHE A 48 -13.01 13.50 5.16
N THR A 49 -13.94 14.19 5.83
CA THR A 49 -15.26 14.53 5.24
C THR A 49 -15.18 15.65 4.23
N ARG A 50 -14.06 16.36 4.13
CA ARG A 50 -13.80 17.49 3.23
C ARG A 50 -12.29 17.67 3.03
N PRO A 51 -11.86 18.41 1.98
CA PRO A 51 -10.46 18.75 1.76
C PRO A 51 -9.79 19.36 2.99
N VAL A 52 -8.57 18.95 3.27
CA VAL A 52 -7.78 19.39 4.42
C VAL A 52 -6.84 20.52 4.00
N ALA A 53 -7.07 21.72 4.53
CA ALA A 53 -6.23 22.90 4.24
C ALA A 53 -4.89 22.85 4.97
N ASP A 54 -4.90 22.45 6.26
CA ASP A 54 -3.69 22.31 7.08
C ASP A 54 -3.30 20.84 7.19
N ARG A 55 -2.52 20.37 6.22
CA ARG A 55 -2.05 18.98 6.13
C ARG A 55 -1.09 18.63 7.25
N ASP A 56 -0.20 19.56 7.62
CA ASP A 56 0.76 19.37 8.71
C ASP A 56 0.04 19.14 10.03
N PHE A 57 -0.99 19.93 10.32
CA PHE A 57 -1.82 19.73 11.50
C PHE A 57 -2.49 18.35 11.51
N ALA A 58 -3.06 17.92 10.38
CA ALA A 58 -3.70 16.61 10.28
C ALA A 58 -2.70 15.46 10.51
N GLU A 59 -1.50 15.54 9.93
CA GLU A 59 -0.42 14.56 10.12
C GLU A 59 0.02 14.45 11.58
N HIS A 60 0.20 15.61 12.28
CA HIS A 60 0.61 15.64 13.68
C HIS A 60 -0.49 15.15 14.66
N THR A 61 -1.75 15.12 14.23
CA THR A 61 -2.85 14.61 15.07
C THR A 61 -3.07 13.12 14.97
N LEU A 62 -2.46 12.44 13.98
CA LEU A 62 -2.49 10.98 13.88
C LEU A 62 -1.58 10.39 14.95
N ALA A 63 -2.14 9.57 15.81
CA ALA A 63 -1.38 8.91 16.88
C ALA A 63 -1.66 7.40 16.91
N PHE A 64 -0.62 6.65 17.26
CA PHE A 64 -0.69 5.21 17.48
C PHE A 64 -0.38 4.91 18.94
N SER A 65 -1.27 4.20 19.62
CA SER A 65 -1.06 3.72 21.00
C SER A 65 -0.48 2.30 20.96
N SER A 66 0.78 2.20 20.63
CA SER A 66 1.59 0.99 20.76
C SER A 66 3.01 1.42 21.12
N THR A 67 3.61 0.79 22.12
CA THR A 67 5.01 1.07 22.53
C THR A 67 6.01 0.69 21.44
N LYS A 68 5.56 0.04 20.38
CA LYS A 68 6.36 -0.41 19.23
C LYS A 68 5.78 0.07 17.90
N ALA A 69 4.97 1.13 17.90
CA ALA A 69 4.50 1.72 16.65
C ALA A 69 5.71 2.23 15.86
N PRO A 70 5.87 1.84 14.60
CA PRO A 70 6.99 2.31 13.78
C PRO A 70 6.84 3.78 13.45
N GLU A 71 7.95 4.46 13.26
CA GLU A 71 7.98 5.71 12.51
C GLU A 71 7.51 5.45 11.07
N GLY A 72 7.05 6.48 10.39
CA GLY A 72 6.57 6.35 9.03
C GLY A 72 6.58 7.66 8.25
N LYS A 73 6.08 7.58 7.03
CA LYS A 73 5.97 8.71 6.12
C LYS A 73 4.52 8.97 5.81
N PHE A 74 4.16 10.26 5.77
CA PHE A 74 2.87 10.69 5.27
C PHE A 74 2.92 10.93 3.76
N SER A 75 1.82 10.66 3.10
CA SER A 75 1.52 11.04 1.73
C SER A 75 0.04 11.36 1.61
N TRP A 76 -0.30 12.23 0.68
CA TRP A 76 -1.68 12.59 0.39
C TRP A 76 -2.07 11.99 -0.96
N LEU A 77 -3.08 11.12 -0.96
CA LEU A 77 -3.56 10.45 -2.18
C LEU A 77 -4.42 11.40 -3.01
N ASP A 78 -5.11 12.33 -2.32
CA ASP A 78 -5.89 13.42 -2.86
C ASP A 78 -6.03 14.55 -1.82
N ASP A 79 -7.02 15.46 -1.96
CA ASP A 79 -7.16 16.61 -1.07
C ASP A 79 -7.81 16.28 0.29
N ASP A 80 -8.43 15.11 0.43
CA ASP A 80 -9.10 14.67 1.64
C ASP A 80 -8.64 13.30 2.16
N THR A 81 -7.64 12.70 1.54
CA THR A 81 -7.18 11.34 1.89
C THR A 81 -5.69 11.30 2.18
N MET A 82 -5.36 11.15 3.46
CA MET A 82 -4.01 11.00 3.97
C MET A 82 -3.65 9.53 4.17
N GLN A 83 -2.43 9.15 3.82
CA GLN A 83 -1.88 7.82 4.08
C GLN A 83 -0.60 7.89 4.89
N PHE A 84 -0.55 7.11 5.97
CA PHE A 84 0.67 6.84 6.73
C PHE A 84 1.24 5.48 6.32
N THR A 85 2.48 5.47 5.84
CA THR A 85 3.21 4.24 5.49
C THR A 85 4.31 4.01 6.51
N PRO A 86 4.30 2.90 7.27
CA PRO A 86 5.31 2.61 8.27
C PRO A 86 6.68 2.39 7.60
N SER A 87 7.75 2.96 8.17
CA SER A 87 9.13 2.81 7.68
C SER A 87 9.73 1.44 7.98
N THR A 88 9.23 0.79 9.04
CA THR A 88 9.44 -0.61 9.38
C THR A 88 8.08 -1.28 9.56
N TYR A 89 8.06 -2.59 9.65
CA TYR A 89 6.77 -3.30 9.79
C TYR A 89 6.16 -3.08 11.18
N TRP A 90 4.81 -3.13 11.23
CA TRP A 90 4.10 -3.25 12.49
C TRP A 90 4.54 -4.52 13.22
N PRO A 91 4.51 -4.53 14.57
CA PRO A 91 4.72 -5.77 15.30
C PRO A 91 3.66 -6.82 14.88
N ALA A 92 4.09 -8.05 14.62
CA ALA A 92 3.18 -9.16 14.33
C ALA A 92 2.30 -9.50 15.53
N HIS A 93 1.14 -10.16 15.28
CA HIS A 93 0.20 -10.64 16.31
C HIS A 93 -0.19 -9.56 17.32
N SER A 94 -0.40 -8.33 16.86
CA SER A 94 -0.58 -7.16 17.75
C SER A 94 -1.81 -6.35 17.42
N ALA A 95 -2.44 -5.80 18.46
CA ALA A 95 -3.50 -4.82 18.32
C ALA A 95 -2.90 -3.41 18.19
N ILE A 96 -3.17 -2.74 17.09
CA ILE A 96 -2.71 -1.39 16.78
C ILE A 96 -3.87 -0.42 16.97
N LYS A 97 -3.75 0.44 17.97
CA LYS A 97 -4.75 1.49 18.25
C LYS A 97 -4.37 2.75 17.47
N VAL A 98 -5.33 3.27 16.72
CA VAL A 98 -5.21 4.50 15.93
C VAL A 98 -6.14 5.54 16.51
N SER A 99 -5.67 6.79 16.62
CA SER A 99 -6.52 7.93 17.00
C SER A 99 -6.19 9.14 16.15
N ILE A 100 -7.23 9.82 15.64
CA ILE A 100 -7.15 11.07 14.88
C ILE A 100 -8.50 11.79 14.92
N GLY A 101 -8.52 13.11 15.09
CA GLY A 101 -9.74 13.93 15.04
C GLY A 101 -10.82 13.47 16.04
N GLY A 102 -10.45 12.95 17.21
CA GLY A 102 -11.38 12.40 18.19
C GLY A 102 -11.88 10.97 17.90
N VAL A 103 -11.65 10.46 16.71
CA VAL A 103 -11.97 9.06 16.33
C VAL A 103 -10.88 8.13 16.84
N LYS A 104 -11.29 6.99 17.41
CA LYS A 104 -10.39 5.92 17.88
C LYS A 104 -10.84 4.60 17.30
N GLN A 105 -9.90 3.83 16.78
CA GLN A 105 -10.18 2.46 16.36
C GLN A 105 -8.96 1.55 16.58
N THR A 106 -9.17 0.25 16.48
CA THR A 106 -8.13 -0.76 16.64
C THR A 106 -8.21 -1.73 15.49
N PHE A 107 -7.09 -1.97 14.81
CA PHE A 107 -6.93 -3.09 13.88
C PHE A 107 -5.90 -4.07 14.43
N GLU A 108 -5.81 -5.25 13.85
CA GLU A 108 -4.89 -6.29 14.28
C GLU A 108 -3.93 -6.65 13.16
N THR A 109 -2.70 -6.96 13.53
CA THR A 109 -1.73 -7.54 12.61
C THR A 109 -1.71 -9.06 12.77
N GLY A 110 -1.67 -9.78 11.65
CA GLY A 110 -1.44 -11.21 11.62
C GLY A 110 0.01 -11.60 11.90
N ALA A 111 0.39 -12.81 11.52
CA ALA A 111 1.77 -13.25 11.47
C ALA A 111 2.58 -12.37 10.50
N ALA A 112 3.90 -12.23 10.74
CA ALA A 112 4.79 -11.53 9.82
C ALA A 112 5.08 -12.42 8.59
N THR A 113 4.18 -12.41 7.61
CA THR A 113 4.32 -13.17 6.36
C THR A 113 5.09 -12.35 5.33
N LEU A 114 6.25 -12.83 4.89
CA LEU A 114 7.08 -12.22 3.86
C LEU A 114 7.19 -13.14 2.65
N GLY A 115 6.76 -12.68 1.48
CA GLY A 115 7.02 -13.32 0.19
C GLY A 115 8.26 -12.75 -0.49
N VAL A 116 9.18 -13.58 -0.95
CA VAL A 116 10.38 -13.16 -1.70
C VAL A 116 10.42 -13.86 -3.05
N ALA A 117 10.23 -13.11 -4.13
CA ALA A 117 10.43 -13.56 -5.50
C ALA A 117 11.89 -13.32 -5.92
N SER A 118 12.62 -14.37 -6.30
CA SER A 118 13.95 -14.27 -6.90
C SER A 118 13.87 -14.57 -8.39
N ILE A 119 14.11 -13.53 -9.20
CA ILE A 119 13.97 -13.60 -10.68
C ILE A 119 15.02 -14.55 -11.26
N SER A 120 16.27 -14.47 -10.81
CA SER A 120 17.35 -15.30 -11.32
C SER A 120 17.31 -16.74 -10.80
N ALA A 121 16.81 -16.94 -9.57
CA ALA A 121 16.65 -18.29 -8.99
C ALA A 121 15.32 -18.96 -9.42
N HIS A 122 14.41 -18.24 -10.07
CA HIS A 122 13.08 -18.73 -10.44
C HIS A 122 12.30 -19.33 -9.27
N THR A 123 12.36 -18.66 -8.11
CA THR A 123 11.72 -19.12 -6.88
C THR A 123 10.85 -18.05 -6.24
N PHE A 124 9.84 -18.51 -5.50
CA PHE A 124 9.08 -17.70 -4.56
C PHE A 124 9.18 -18.34 -3.17
N THR A 125 9.86 -17.66 -2.26
CA THR A 125 10.09 -18.13 -0.89
C THR A 125 9.19 -17.38 0.07
N VAL A 126 8.53 -18.08 0.97
CA VAL A 126 7.70 -17.50 2.03
C VAL A 126 8.28 -17.80 3.39
N SER A 127 8.44 -16.75 4.20
CA SER A 127 8.72 -16.85 5.62
C SER A 127 7.55 -16.34 6.44
N ILE A 128 7.33 -16.96 7.59
CA ILE A 128 6.33 -16.56 8.60
C ILE A 128 7.07 -16.40 9.93
N ASP A 129 6.88 -15.25 10.57
CA ASP A 129 7.55 -14.89 11.83
C ASP A 129 9.08 -15.12 11.80
N GLY A 130 9.70 -14.78 10.66
CA GLY A 130 11.12 -14.88 10.42
C GLY A 130 11.63 -16.29 10.03
N GLN A 131 10.78 -17.31 10.04
CA GLN A 131 11.14 -18.66 9.63
C GLN A 131 10.73 -18.95 8.20
N VAL A 132 11.64 -19.44 7.36
CA VAL A 132 11.30 -19.91 6.01
C VAL A 132 10.43 -21.15 6.14
N VAL A 133 9.19 -21.07 5.67
CA VAL A 133 8.23 -22.17 5.73
C VAL A 133 8.02 -22.85 4.38
N LYS A 134 8.28 -22.17 3.27
CA LYS A 134 8.15 -22.76 1.94
C LYS A 134 8.96 -22.03 0.89
N THR A 135 9.65 -22.78 0.02
CA THR A 135 10.27 -22.29 -1.21
C THR A 135 9.60 -23.01 -2.39
N MET A 136 9.08 -22.25 -3.32
CA MET A 136 8.25 -22.72 -4.43
C MET A 136 8.93 -22.40 -5.76
N PRO A 137 8.96 -23.32 -6.74
CA PRO A 137 9.27 -22.97 -8.12
C PRO A 137 8.32 -21.88 -8.62
N ALA A 138 8.87 -20.86 -9.28
CA ALA A 138 8.12 -19.74 -9.81
C ALA A 138 8.62 -19.34 -11.19
N SER A 139 7.78 -18.64 -11.96
CA SER A 139 8.16 -18.05 -13.24
C SER A 139 7.69 -16.59 -13.23
N MET A 140 8.62 -15.66 -13.40
CA MET A 140 8.38 -14.22 -13.40
C MET A 140 8.29 -13.66 -14.83
N GLY A 141 8.31 -12.34 -14.94
CA GLY A 141 8.23 -11.63 -16.21
C GLY A 141 9.40 -11.91 -17.13
N LYS A 142 9.09 -12.19 -18.41
CA LYS A 142 10.09 -12.31 -19.48
C LYS A 142 10.80 -10.96 -19.72
N PRO A 143 11.97 -10.93 -20.41
CA PRO A 143 12.75 -9.70 -20.60
C PRO A 143 11.98 -8.52 -21.19
N LYS A 144 11.01 -8.77 -22.08
CA LYS A 144 10.15 -7.74 -22.67
C LYS A 144 9.14 -7.14 -21.67
N HIS A 145 8.73 -7.92 -20.68
CA HIS A 145 7.74 -7.55 -19.65
C HIS A 145 8.25 -7.99 -18.26
N PRO A 146 9.30 -7.35 -17.74
CA PRO A 146 9.94 -7.80 -16.50
C PRO A 146 9.03 -7.59 -15.29
N THR A 147 9.13 -8.49 -14.32
CA THR A 147 8.57 -8.23 -12.99
C THR A 147 9.37 -7.10 -12.33
N PRO A 148 8.73 -6.03 -11.83
CA PRO A 148 9.45 -4.92 -11.23
C PRO A 148 10.17 -5.36 -9.95
N ILE A 149 11.44 -5.01 -9.85
CA ILE A 149 12.26 -5.25 -8.65
C ILE A 149 11.93 -4.19 -7.61
N GLY A 150 11.79 -4.61 -6.35
CA GLY A 150 11.49 -3.69 -5.24
C GLY A 150 10.81 -4.36 -4.07
N SER A 151 10.40 -3.53 -3.11
CA SER A 151 9.60 -3.93 -1.96
C SER A 151 8.18 -3.44 -2.14
N PHE A 152 7.24 -4.34 -2.02
CA PHE A 152 5.80 -4.13 -2.21
C PHE A 152 5.03 -4.69 -1.01
N THR A 153 3.73 -4.47 -0.99
CA THR A 153 2.80 -5.15 -0.09
C THR A 153 1.69 -5.82 -0.89
N ALA A 154 1.09 -6.85 -0.33
CA ALA A 154 -0.14 -7.43 -0.87
C ALA A 154 -1.26 -6.39 -0.84
N LEU A 155 -1.73 -5.94 -2.00
CA LEU A 155 -2.72 -4.86 -2.11
C LEU A 155 -4.15 -5.38 -2.04
N GLU A 156 -4.41 -6.53 -2.66
CA GLU A 156 -5.72 -7.18 -2.74
C GLU A 156 -5.57 -8.69 -2.86
N LYS A 157 -6.62 -9.41 -2.48
CA LYS A 157 -6.75 -10.85 -2.69
C LYS A 157 -8.02 -11.09 -3.50
N GLN A 158 -7.89 -11.74 -4.66
CA GLN A 158 -8.98 -11.99 -5.59
C GLN A 158 -9.01 -13.46 -6.02
N ASN A 159 -10.21 -14.06 -6.03
CA ASN A 159 -10.36 -15.46 -6.45
C ASN A 159 -11.79 -15.73 -6.94
N PRO A 160 -12.04 -15.78 -8.27
CA PRO A 160 -11.09 -15.52 -9.35
C PRO A 160 -10.91 -14.04 -9.69
N VAL A 161 -9.99 -13.75 -10.63
CA VAL A 161 -9.86 -12.46 -11.29
C VAL A 161 -9.66 -12.65 -12.80
N VAL A 162 -10.24 -11.76 -13.61
CA VAL A 162 -10.01 -11.71 -15.05
C VAL A 162 -8.81 -10.82 -15.34
N MET A 163 -7.77 -11.41 -15.94
CA MET A 163 -6.63 -10.67 -16.45
C MET A 163 -6.81 -10.40 -17.94
N ASP A 164 -6.69 -9.16 -18.35
CA ASP A 164 -6.90 -8.69 -19.71
C ASP A 164 -5.69 -7.85 -20.13
N SER A 165 -4.98 -8.30 -21.15
CA SER A 165 -3.75 -7.65 -21.64
C SER A 165 -3.95 -6.20 -22.08
N ARG A 166 -5.17 -5.81 -22.41
CA ARG A 166 -5.50 -4.41 -22.75
C ARG A 166 -5.27 -3.45 -21.58
N THR A 167 -5.35 -3.93 -20.35
CA THR A 167 -5.06 -3.12 -19.15
C THR A 167 -3.59 -2.74 -19.01
N ILE A 168 -2.70 -3.44 -19.74
CA ILE A 168 -1.27 -3.15 -19.82
C ILE A 168 -0.84 -2.71 -21.23
N GLY A 169 -1.82 -2.28 -22.07
CA GLY A 169 -1.57 -1.71 -23.39
C GLY A 169 -1.34 -2.72 -24.52
N ILE A 170 -1.60 -4.02 -24.31
CA ILE A 170 -1.44 -5.06 -25.34
C ILE A 170 -2.83 -5.42 -25.89
N PRO A 171 -3.13 -5.14 -27.19
CA PRO A 171 -4.40 -5.49 -27.82
C PRO A 171 -4.61 -7.01 -27.86
N LEU A 172 -5.88 -7.46 -27.84
CA LEU A 172 -6.18 -8.91 -27.88
C LEU A 172 -5.77 -9.60 -29.18
N ASN A 173 -5.66 -8.86 -30.28
CA ASN A 173 -5.18 -9.36 -31.58
C ASN A 173 -3.65 -9.34 -31.73
N ASP A 174 -2.92 -8.86 -30.71
CA ASP A 174 -1.46 -8.99 -30.64
C ASP A 174 -1.10 -10.45 -30.33
N PRO A 175 0.03 -11.01 -30.88
CA PRO A 175 0.52 -12.35 -30.52
C PRO A 175 0.72 -12.57 -29.01
N GLU A 176 0.92 -11.48 -28.24
CA GLU A 176 1.03 -11.50 -26.78
C GLU A 176 -0.27 -11.11 -26.07
N GLY A 177 -1.35 -10.89 -26.84
CA GLY A 177 -2.67 -10.54 -26.27
C GLY A 177 -3.29 -11.72 -25.51
N TYR A 178 -3.89 -11.44 -24.36
CA TYR A 178 -4.59 -12.44 -23.57
C TYR A 178 -5.80 -11.86 -22.86
N LYS A 179 -6.79 -12.71 -22.63
CA LYS A 179 -7.88 -12.49 -21.66
C LYS A 179 -8.19 -13.83 -21.03
N LEU A 180 -7.87 -13.97 -19.75
CA LEU A 180 -8.01 -15.24 -19.05
C LEU A 180 -8.43 -15.04 -17.59
N THR A 181 -9.10 -16.05 -17.05
CA THR A 181 -9.46 -16.09 -15.63
C THR A 181 -8.35 -16.82 -14.87
N VAL A 182 -7.84 -16.16 -13.85
CA VAL A 182 -6.84 -16.73 -12.93
C VAL A 182 -7.42 -16.85 -11.53
N TYR A 183 -6.84 -17.75 -10.76
CA TYR A 183 -7.30 -18.09 -9.41
C TYR A 183 -6.20 -17.81 -8.40
N TRP A 184 -6.59 -17.64 -7.13
CA TRP A 184 -5.68 -17.45 -6.01
C TRP A 184 -4.70 -16.29 -6.24
N ALA A 185 -5.26 -15.16 -6.68
CA ALA A 185 -4.48 -14.00 -7.10
C ALA A 185 -4.29 -13.01 -5.94
N THR A 186 -3.03 -12.74 -5.60
CA THR A 186 -2.60 -11.68 -4.66
C THR A 186 -2.00 -10.55 -5.46
N ARG A 187 -2.62 -9.38 -5.45
CA ARG A 187 -2.15 -8.20 -6.20
C ARG A 187 -0.91 -7.61 -5.54
N VAL A 188 0.13 -7.37 -6.33
CA VAL A 188 1.42 -6.78 -5.91
C VAL A 188 1.52 -5.30 -6.28
N THR A 189 1.04 -4.94 -7.49
CA THR A 189 1.04 -3.55 -7.95
C THR A 189 -0.30 -3.17 -8.56
N TRP A 190 -0.65 -1.88 -8.52
CA TRP A 190 -1.81 -1.35 -9.23
C TRP A 190 -1.66 -1.42 -10.76
N GLY A 191 -0.41 -1.54 -11.26
CA GLY A 191 -0.10 -1.77 -12.67
C GLY A 191 -0.37 -3.21 -13.16
N GLY A 192 -0.96 -4.09 -12.34
CA GLY A 192 -1.44 -5.40 -12.77
C GLY A 192 -0.49 -6.56 -12.52
N VAL A 193 0.52 -6.40 -11.67
CA VAL A 193 1.38 -7.52 -11.23
C VAL A 193 0.70 -8.27 -10.08
N TYR A 194 0.67 -9.60 -10.18
CA TYR A 194 0.09 -10.51 -9.19
C TYR A 194 1.01 -11.70 -8.90
N VAL A 195 0.86 -12.29 -7.72
CA VAL A 195 1.21 -13.69 -7.45
C VAL A 195 -0.07 -14.50 -7.67
N HIS A 196 -0.06 -15.49 -8.58
CA HIS A 196 -1.29 -16.22 -8.92
C HIS A 196 -1.06 -17.64 -9.44
N ALA A 197 -2.11 -18.44 -9.50
CA ALA A 197 -2.08 -19.74 -10.14
C ALA A 197 -1.90 -19.61 -11.67
N ALA A 198 -0.90 -20.31 -12.21
CA ALA A 198 -0.58 -20.34 -13.62
C ALA A 198 -0.25 -21.78 -14.08
N PRO A 199 -1.26 -22.68 -14.14
CA PRO A 199 -1.05 -24.08 -14.48
C PRO A 199 -0.46 -24.28 -15.89
N TRP A 200 -0.62 -23.32 -16.80
CA TRP A 200 -0.07 -23.34 -18.16
C TRP A 200 1.44 -23.13 -18.22
N SER A 201 2.09 -22.70 -17.16
CA SER A 201 3.54 -22.41 -17.11
C SER A 201 4.31 -23.26 -16.09
N VAL A 202 3.73 -24.36 -15.61
CA VAL A 202 4.35 -25.24 -14.60
C VAL A 202 5.69 -25.77 -15.07
N ALA A 203 5.84 -26.09 -16.35
CA ALA A 203 7.10 -26.58 -16.91
C ALA A 203 8.24 -25.53 -16.91
N GLN A 204 7.90 -24.24 -16.86
CA GLN A 204 8.85 -23.13 -16.80
C GLN A 204 9.14 -22.66 -15.37
N GLN A 205 8.24 -22.94 -14.43
CA GLN A 205 8.43 -22.59 -13.02
C GLN A 205 9.66 -23.31 -12.46
N GLY A 206 10.57 -22.55 -11.87
CA GLY A 206 11.85 -23.03 -11.37
C GLY A 206 12.97 -23.04 -12.42
N SER A 207 12.72 -22.64 -13.68
CA SER A 207 13.73 -22.72 -14.74
C SER A 207 13.78 -21.51 -15.68
N SER A 208 12.65 -20.81 -15.92
CA SER A 208 12.61 -19.69 -16.86
C SER A 208 11.47 -18.70 -16.55
N ASN A 209 11.63 -17.45 -17.00
CA ASN A 209 10.68 -16.36 -16.80
C ASN A 209 9.90 -16.12 -18.09
N VAL A 210 8.58 -16.39 -18.07
CA VAL A 210 7.73 -16.37 -19.28
C VAL A 210 6.46 -15.51 -19.15
N SER A 211 6.19 -14.93 -17.98
CA SER A 211 4.99 -14.11 -17.75
C SER A 211 5.10 -12.71 -18.37
N HIS A 212 4.02 -11.94 -18.29
CA HIS A 212 3.98 -10.52 -18.63
C HIS A 212 4.21 -9.61 -17.40
N GLY A 213 4.94 -10.10 -16.39
CA GLY A 213 5.28 -9.37 -15.17
C GLY A 213 4.76 -10.01 -13.89
N CYS A 214 3.77 -10.90 -13.95
CA CYS A 214 3.27 -11.61 -12.79
C CYS A 214 4.26 -12.66 -12.26
N ILE A 215 4.07 -13.07 -11.01
CA ILE A 215 4.76 -14.17 -10.36
C ILE A 215 3.85 -15.40 -10.47
N ASN A 216 4.16 -16.27 -11.42
CA ASN A 216 3.41 -17.47 -11.73
C ASN A 216 3.81 -18.62 -10.79
N LEU A 217 2.83 -19.23 -10.16
CA LEU A 217 2.99 -20.42 -9.31
C LEU A 217 2.09 -21.57 -9.84
N SER A 218 2.37 -22.79 -9.42
CA SER A 218 1.42 -23.90 -9.59
C SER A 218 0.12 -23.59 -8.82
N THR A 219 -0.98 -24.22 -9.18
CA THR A 219 -2.28 -24.00 -8.54
C THR A 219 -2.20 -24.21 -7.02
N ASP A 220 -1.61 -25.32 -6.59
CA ASP A 220 -1.49 -25.67 -5.15
C ASP A 220 -0.61 -24.68 -4.40
N ASN A 221 0.50 -24.21 -5.01
CA ASN A 221 1.38 -23.24 -4.41
C ASN A 221 0.73 -21.85 -4.30
N ALA A 222 0.01 -21.43 -5.33
CA ALA A 222 -0.72 -20.15 -5.32
C ALA A 222 -1.85 -20.18 -4.30
N GLN A 223 -2.62 -21.27 -4.21
CA GLN A 223 -3.66 -21.45 -3.19
C GLN A 223 -3.09 -21.44 -1.79
N TRP A 224 -1.99 -22.16 -1.57
CA TRP A 224 -1.32 -22.18 -0.28
C TRP A 224 -0.88 -20.76 0.12
N TYR A 225 -0.17 -20.03 -0.76
CA TYR A 225 0.27 -18.66 -0.49
C TYR A 225 -0.91 -17.71 -0.23
N TYR A 226 -1.93 -17.78 -1.08
CA TYR A 226 -3.15 -16.98 -0.93
C TYR A 226 -3.80 -17.14 0.45
N ASN A 227 -3.77 -18.35 1.00
CA ASN A 227 -4.35 -18.64 2.32
C ASN A 227 -3.47 -18.16 3.49
N GLN A 228 -2.17 -17.97 3.27
CA GLN A 228 -1.24 -17.49 4.31
C GLN A 228 -1.15 -15.96 4.35
N VAL A 229 -1.18 -15.30 3.17
CA VAL A 229 -0.94 -13.87 3.06
C VAL A 229 -2.17 -13.06 3.47
N ASN A 230 -1.96 -11.96 4.22
CA ASN A 230 -2.95 -10.92 4.46
C ASN A 230 -2.68 -9.72 3.55
N VAL A 231 -3.72 -8.92 3.27
CA VAL A 231 -3.53 -7.60 2.64
C VAL A 231 -2.65 -6.74 3.55
N GLY A 232 -1.59 -6.17 2.99
CA GLY A 232 -0.55 -5.45 3.74
C GLY A 232 0.68 -6.28 4.10
N ASP A 233 0.71 -7.59 3.83
CA ASP A 233 1.93 -8.38 4.02
C ASP A 233 2.98 -8.03 2.96
N PRO A 234 4.27 -7.97 3.34
CA PRO A 234 5.35 -7.59 2.44
C PRO A 234 5.63 -8.65 1.37
N ILE A 235 5.94 -8.14 0.16
CA ILE A 235 6.39 -8.92 -0.99
C ILE A 235 7.64 -8.23 -1.53
N VAL A 236 8.76 -8.95 -1.58
CA VAL A 236 10.02 -8.45 -2.13
C VAL A 236 10.32 -9.16 -3.44
N VAL A 237 10.62 -8.40 -4.48
CA VAL A 237 11.12 -8.92 -5.76
C VAL A 237 12.58 -8.52 -5.89
N LYS A 238 13.45 -9.51 -6.09
CA LYS A 238 14.89 -9.32 -6.29
C LYS A 238 15.36 -10.00 -7.58
N ALA A 239 16.50 -9.53 -8.07
CA ALA A 239 17.16 -10.11 -9.26
C ALA A 239 17.48 -11.61 -9.07
#